data_0128841263384e34d2a55e9a5bfe4dae
#
_entry.id   0128841263384e34d2a55e9a5bfe4dae
#
_cell.length_a   1.000
_cell.length_b   1.000
_cell.length_c   1.000
_cell.angle_alpha   90.00
_cell.angle_beta   90.00
_cell.angle_gamma   90.00
#
_symmetry.space_group_name_H-M   'P 1'
#
loop_
_entity.id
_entity.type
_entity.pdbx_description
1 polymer ?
#
loop_
_entity_poly.entity_id
_entity_poly.type
_entity_poly.pdbx_seq_one_letter_code
_entity_poly.pdbx_strand_id
1 'polypeptide(L)' 'MLHVEIRIRGTIAEHWSSWFEDLTVSYTDDETTLSGHVADQAALYGLLSRLRDLGLSLLSVDTIQEQPEDEV' A
#
# COMPACT_ATOMS: atom_id res chain seq x y z
N MET A 1 4.91 -13.22 4.82
CA MET A 1 4.73 -11.78 4.77
C MET A 1 4.51 -11.35 3.32
N LEU A 2 3.66 -10.39 3.11
CA LEU A 2 3.24 -9.99 1.78
C LEU A 2 3.80 -8.60 1.46
N HIS A 3 4.54 -8.50 0.37
CA HIS A 3 5.02 -7.21 -0.11
C HIS A 3 3.96 -6.61 -1.01
N VAL A 4 3.62 -5.35 -0.78
CA VAL A 4 2.60 -4.68 -1.57
C VAL A 4 3.14 -3.39 -2.16
N GLU A 5 2.62 -3.05 -3.32
CA GLU A 5 2.89 -1.78 -3.95
C GLU A 5 1.58 -1.26 -4.51
N ILE A 6 1.13 -0.14 -3.97
CA ILE A 6 -0.17 0.43 -4.32
C ILE A 6 0.06 1.78 -4.93
N ARG A 7 -0.52 2.01 -6.10
CA ARG A 7 -0.41 3.30 -6.78
C ARG A 7 -1.78 3.96 -6.79
N ILE A 8 -1.79 5.23 -6.41
CA ILE A 8 -3.00 6.02 -6.24
C ILE A 8 -2.83 7.31 -7.02
N ARG A 9 -3.90 7.76 -7.66
CA ARG A 9 -3.88 9.06 -8.33
C ARG A 9 -4.00 10.16 -7.29
N GLY A 10 -3.18 11.19 -7.44
CA GLY A 10 -3.20 12.32 -6.52
C GLY A 10 -2.25 12.12 -5.37
N THR A 11 -2.35 12.99 -4.38
CA THR A 11 -1.49 12.94 -3.22
C THR A 11 -2.32 12.72 -1.96
N ILE A 12 -1.72 12.02 -1.00
CA ILE A 12 -2.36 11.79 0.29
C ILE A 12 -2.04 12.96 1.20
N ALA A 13 -3.06 13.48 1.87
CA ALA A 13 -2.84 14.56 2.83
C ALA A 13 -1.88 14.09 3.91
N GLU A 14 -1.03 15.01 4.36
CA GLU A 14 0.03 14.71 5.28
C GLU A 14 -0.45 14.05 6.56
N HIS A 15 -1.59 14.52 7.08
CA HIS A 15 -2.09 13.97 8.34
C HIS A 15 -2.58 12.53 8.22
N TRP A 16 -2.75 12.03 7.00
CA TRP A 16 -3.15 10.64 6.79
C TRP A 16 -1.95 9.70 6.66
N SER A 17 -0.75 10.25 6.52
CA SER A 17 0.43 9.42 6.36
C SER A 17 0.67 8.54 7.57
N SER A 18 0.21 8.95 8.74
CA SER A 18 0.38 8.14 9.94
C SER A 18 -0.41 6.83 9.88
N TRP A 19 -1.44 6.77 9.04
CA TRP A 19 -2.22 5.55 8.87
C TRP A 19 -1.44 4.50 8.10
N PHE A 20 -0.39 4.93 7.40
CA PHE A 20 0.40 4.05 6.57
C PHE A 20 1.85 4.05 6.99
N GLU A 21 2.08 4.20 8.29
CA GLU A 21 3.46 4.36 8.77
C GLU A 21 4.32 3.13 8.55
N ASP A 22 3.69 1.97 8.35
CA ASP A 22 4.43 0.75 8.03
C ASP A 22 4.78 0.66 6.55
N LEU A 23 4.36 1.63 5.78
CA LEU A 23 4.60 1.66 4.36
C LEU A 23 5.41 2.88 4.00
N THR A 24 6.18 2.74 2.93
CA THR A 24 6.93 3.87 2.38
C THR A 24 6.02 4.62 1.41
N VAL A 25 5.90 5.92 1.60
CA VAL A 25 5.07 6.75 0.75
C VAL A 25 5.97 7.55 -0.18
N SER A 26 5.73 7.43 -1.47
CA SER A 26 6.50 8.16 -2.48
C SER A 26 5.55 8.94 -3.37
N TYR A 27 5.96 10.11 -3.77
CA TYR A 27 5.16 10.96 -4.65
C TYR A 27 5.88 11.14 -5.97
N THR A 28 5.15 10.97 -7.05
CA THR A 28 5.71 11.15 -8.39
C THR A 28 4.63 11.81 -9.24
N ASP A 29 4.89 13.04 -9.68
CA ASP A 29 3.91 13.81 -10.44
C ASP A 29 2.59 13.87 -9.68
N ASP A 30 1.53 13.32 -10.24
CA ASP A 30 0.22 13.35 -9.62
C ASP A 30 -0.14 12.02 -8.98
N GLU A 31 0.85 11.19 -8.71
CA GLU A 31 0.60 9.85 -8.17
C GLU A 31 1.31 9.67 -6.85
N THR A 32 0.72 8.84 -6.02
CA THR A 32 1.31 8.41 -4.76
C THR A 32 1.51 6.90 -4.81
N THR A 33 2.69 6.45 -4.41
CA THR A 33 3.00 5.03 -4.33
C THR A 33 3.22 4.65 -2.88
N LEU A 34 2.49 3.64 -2.43
CA LEU A 34 2.65 3.07 -1.11
C LEU A 34 3.32 1.71 -1.28
N SER A 35 4.43 1.52 -0.60
CA SER A 35 5.23 0.30 -0.77
C SER A 35 5.67 -0.23 0.58
N GLY A 36 5.61 -1.53 0.76
CA GLY A 36 6.05 -2.12 2.00
C GLY A 36 5.49 -3.51 2.20
N HIS A 37 5.51 -3.96 3.43
CA HIS A 37 5.06 -5.31 3.78
C HIS A 37 3.83 -5.24 4.67
N VAL A 38 2.91 -6.17 4.44
CA VAL A 38 1.76 -6.36 5.32
C VAL A 38 1.77 -7.82 5.78
N ALA A 39 1.09 -8.09 6.88
CA ALA A 39 1.14 -9.41 7.49
C ALA A 39 0.52 -10.48 6.57
N ASP A 40 -0.61 -10.15 5.96
CA ASP A 40 -1.34 -11.11 5.13
C ASP A 40 -2.31 -10.36 4.22
N GLN A 41 -3.11 -11.11 3.49
CA GLN A 41 -4.07 -10.51 2.57
C GLN A 41 -5.17 -9.75 3.30
N ALA A 42 -5.54 -10.20 4.48
CA ALA A 42 -6.57 -9.49 5.24
C ALA A 42 -6.10 -8.08 5.58
N ALA A 43 -4.82 -7.94 5.94
CA ALA A 43 -4.26 -6.63 6.21
C ALA A 43 -4.26 -5.76 4.97
N LEU A 44 -3.98 -6.36 3.81
CA LEU A 44 -4.02 -5.64 2.54
C LEU A 44 -5.44 -5.14 2.23
N TYR A 45 -6.43 -5.99 2.41
CA TYR A 45 -7.82 -5.59 2.14
C TYR A 45 -8.26 -4.49 3.08
N GLY A 46 -7.82 -4.53 4.34
CA GLY A 46 -8.12 -3.46 5.28
C GLY A 46 -7.52 -2.14 4.82
N LEU A 47 -6.30 -2.19 4.31
CA LEU A 47 -5.63 -1.02 3.78
C LEU A 47 -6.38 -0.46 2.58
N LEU A 48 -6.78 -1.33 1.65
CA LEU A 48 -7.52 -0.91 0.47
C LEU A 48 -8.86 -0.30 0.83
N SER A 49 -9.52 -0.84 1.85
CA SER A 49 -10.79 -0.28 2.32
C SER A 49 -10.60 1.13 2.83
N ARG A 50 -9.52 1.39 3.55
CA ARG A 50 -9.24 2.74 4.03
C ARG A 50 -9.01 3.70 2.88
N LEU A 51 -8.28 3.26 1.86
CA LEU A 51 -8.05 4.11 0.69
C LEU A 51 -9.34 4.44 0.00
N ARG A 52 -10.23 3.46 -0.11
CA ARG A 52 -11.54 3.69 -0.71
C ARG A 52 -12.36 4.68 0.10
N ASP A 53 -12.36 4.53 1.43
CA ASP A 53 -13.13 5.41 2.30
C ASP A 53 -12.62 6.84 2.24
N LEU A 54 -11.36 7.03 1.93
CA LEU A 54 -10.78 8.36 1.78
C LEU A 54 -11.09 8.98 0.42
N GLY A 55 -11.72 8.21 -0.46
CA GLY A 55 -12.08 8.72 -1.78
C GLY A 55 -10.93 8.77 -2.76
N LEU A 56 -9.88 8.01 -2.50
CA LEU A 56 -8.70 8.02 -3.37
C LEU A 56 -8.91 7.11 -4.57
N SER A 57 -8.38 7.53 -5.70
CA SER A 57 -8.50 6.75 -6.94
C SER A 57 -7.36 5.75 -7.03
N LEU A 58 -7.70 4.49 -6.94
CA LEU A 58 -6.72 3.41 -7.01
C LEU A 58 -6.32 3.17 -8.46
N LEU A 59 -5.04 3.21 -8.74
CA LEU A 59 -4.51 2.98 -10.08
C LEU A 59 -4.03 1.55 -10.26
N SER A 60 -3.31 1.03 -9.29
CA SER A 60 -2.83 -0.34 -9.38
C SER A 60 -2.49 -0.87 -8.01
N VAL A 61 -2.55 -2.20 -7.88
CA VAL A 61 -2.14 -2.90 -6.67
C VAL A 61 -1.33 -4.10 -7.12
N ASP A 62 -0.09 -4.17 -6.67
CA ASP A 62 0.77 -5.30 -6.94
C ASP A 62 1.15 -5.96 -5.64
N THR A 63 1.11 -7.27 -5.61
CA THR A 63 1.49 -8.03 -4.43
C THR A 63 2.49 -9.11 -4.80
N ILE A 64 3.44 -9.32 -3.92
CA ILE A 64 4.42 -10.38 -4.07
C ILE A 64 4.48 -11.14 -2.76
N GLN A 65 4.16 -12.42 -2.83
CA GLN A 65 4.25 -13.28 -1.67
C GLN A 65 5.71 -13.63 -1.44
N GLU A 66 6.24 -13.15 -0.32
CA GLU A 66 7.62 -13.44 0.03
C GLU A 66 7.68 -14.65 0.93
N GLN A 67 8.52 -15.59 0.58
CA GLN A 67 8.67 -16.81 1.32
C GLN A 67 10.13 -17.00 1.72
N PRO A 68 10.37 -17.69 2.84
CA PRO A 68 11.74 -17.99 3.23
C PRO A 68 12.42 -18.82 2.14
N GLU A 69 13.70 -18.55 1.94
CA GLU A 69 14.43 -19.24 0.90
C GLU A 69 14.57 -20.73 1.14
N ASP A 70 14.59 -21.11 2.38
CA ASP A 70 14.74 -22.52 2.74
C ASP A 70 13.45 -23.30 2.65
N GLU A 71 12.38 -22.65 2.24
CA GLU A 71 11.10 -23.29 2.11
C GLU A 71 10.99 -23.90 0.73
N VAL A 72 11.39 -25.08 0.61
CA VAL A 72 11.43 -25.74 -0.70
C VAL A 72 10.65 -27.04 -0.67
#